data_6f286feed4f0297325ab5e30701e0827
#
_entry.id   6f286feed4f0297325ab5e30701e0827
#
_cell.length_a   1.000
_cell.length_b   1.000
_cell.length_c   1.000
_cell.angle_alpha   90.00
_cell.angle_beta   90.00
_cell.angle_gamma   90.00
#
_symmetry.space_group_name_H-M   'P 1'
#
loop_
_entity.id
_entity.type
_entity.pdbx_description
1 polymer ?
#
loop_
_entity_poly.entity_id
_entity_poly.type
_entity_poly.pdbx_seq_one_letter_code
_entity_poly.pdbx_strand_id
1 'polypeptide(L)'
;MKQLDARRDAERPRSRVKTMRVGVLGAKGKVGSAMVAGVQAAEDLSLSAEVDAGDSMSLLTEGNTEVVIDFTHPDVVMDNLKFVIDNGIHAVVGTTGFTAERLQQVQTWLADGRGTSVLIAPNFAIGAVLSMHFAKQAAPFFDSAEVIELHHPHKADAPSGTATRTAKLIAESRKGLPPNPDATSTGLPGARGADVDGIPVHSVRLAGLVAHQEILFGTEGETLTIRHDSLDRTSFVPGVLLAVRRIKEHPGLTVGLEALLDLQ
;
A
#
# COMPACT_ATOMS: atom_id res chain seq x y z
N MET A 1 59.69 24.38 -21.94
CA MET A 1 58.77 25.50 -22.13
C MET A 1 57.51 24.97 -22.76
N LYS A 2 56.46 24.71 -21.93
CA LYS A 2 55.03 24.78 -22.17
C LYS A 2 54.35 24.20 -20.93
N GLN A 3 54.08 25.09 -19.97
CA GLN A 3 53.09 24.85 -18.93
C GLN A 3 51.72 24.75 -19.62
N LEU A 4 51.01 23.64 -19.47
CA LEU A 4 49.61 23.46 -19.86
C LEU A 4 48.75 23.76 -18.66
N ASP A 5 47.86 24.67 -18.89
CA ASP A 5 46.84 25.27 -18.05
C ASP A 5 45.90 24.19 -17.43
N ALA A 6 46.09 23.96 -16.13
CA ALA A 6 45.20 23.21 -15.29
C ALA A 6 44.32 24.20 -14.49
N ARG A 7 43.41 24.89 -15.15
CA ARG A 7 42.35 25.67 -14.47
C ARG A 7 41.21 25.91 -15.46
N ARG A 8 40.12 25.15 -15.30
CA ARG A 8 38.71 25.51 -15.59
C ARG A 8 37.83 24.30 -15.69
N ASP A 9 37.77 23.49 -14.63
CA ASP A 9 36.50 22.79 -14.33
C ASP A 9 35.78 23.66 -13.30
N ALA A 10 35.21 24.77 -13.82
CA ALA A 10 34.29 25.60 -13.08
C ALA A 10 33.01 24.73 -12.85
N GLU A 11 32.70 24.48 -11.59
CA GLU A 11 31.48 23.92 -11.08
C GLU A 11 30.29 24.44 -11.90
N ARG A 12 29.73 23.59 -12.73
CA ARG A 12 28.36 23.81 -13.24
C ARG A 12 27.47 23.80 -12.02
N PRO A 13 26.69 24.85 -11.76
CA PRO A 13 25.71 24.82 -10.68
C PRO A 13 24.79 23.63 -10.95
N ARG A 14 24.80 22.64 -10.04
CA ARG A 14 23.79 21.59 -10.04
C ARG A 14 22.44 22.30 -10.01
N SER A 15 21.68 22.18 -11.09
CA SER A 15 20.30 22.68 -11.10
C SER A 15 19.64 22.17 -9.82
N ARG A 16 19.13 23.07 -8.99
CA ARG A 16 18.37 22.68 -7.79
C ARG A 16 17.22 21.81 -8.29
N VAL A 17 17.34 20.50 -8.10
CA VAL A 17 16.21 19.57 -8.31
C VAL A 17 15.12 20.12 -7.42
N LYS A 18 13.98 20.49 -8.01
CA LYS A 18 12.84 21.00 -7.25
C LYS A 18 12.31 19.82 -6.44
N THR A 19 12.64 19.75 -5.16
CA THR A 19 12.19 18.72 -4.25
C THR A 19 10.68 18.88 -3.99
N MET A 20 9.93 17.78 -4.00
CA MET A 20 8.52 17.77 -3.65
C MET A 20 8.38 17.87 -2.14
N ARG A 21 7.55 18.81 -1.65
CA ARG A 21 7.31 19.02 -0.21
C ARG A 21 6.25 18.07 0.30
N VAL A 22 6.63 17.24 1.27
CA VAL A 22 5.81 16.15 1.80
C VAL A 22 5.53 16.39 3.28
N GLY A 23 4.25 16.39 3.67
CA GLY A 23 3.83 16.37 5.07
C GLY A 23 3.46 14.96 5.50
N VAL A 24 3.58 14.66 6.79
CA VAL A 24 3.20 13.37 7.37
C VAL A 24 2.20 13.58 8.49
N LEU A 25 1.02 12.96 8.37
CA LEU A 25 -0.01 12.88 9.42
C LEU A 25 0.14 11.57 10.18
N GLY A 26 0.07 11.63 11.51
CA GLY A 26 0.40 10.52 12.39
C GLY A 26 1.92 10.30 12.50
N ALA A 27 2.71 11.38 12.40
CA ALA A 27 4.16 11.37 12.28
C ALA A 27 4.88 10.64 13.43
N LYS A 28 4.34 10.71 14.66
CA LYS A 28 4.89 10.04 15.84
C LYS A 28 4.43 8.58 16.00
N GLY A 29 3.50 8.14 15.15
CA GLY A 29 3.03 6.76 15.11
C GLY A 29 4.09 5.80 14.57
N LYS A 30 3.88 4.49 14.80
CA LYS A 30 4.84 3.44 14.41
C LYS A 30 5.11 3.37 12.89
N VAL A 31 4.12 3.66 12.05
CA VAL A 31 4.28 3.72 10.59
C VAL A 31 4.68 5.13 10.17
N GLY A 32 4.04 6.17 10.73
CA GLY A 32 4.33 7.56 10.41
C GLY A 32 5.79 7.94 10.61
N SER A 33 6.43 7.50 11.72
CA SER A 33 7.85 7.74 11.95
C SER A 33 8.76 7.09 10.89
N ALA A 34 8.40 5.91 10.37
CA ALA A 34 9.12 5.30 9.26
C ALA A 34 8.94 6.11 7.96
N MET A 35 7.75 6.70 7.74
CA MET A 35 7.51 7.59 6.58
C MET A 35 8.32 8.88 6.69
N VAL A 36 8.38 9.51 7.88
CA VAL A 36 9.23 10.68 8.15
C VAL A 36 10.69 10.37 7.79
N ALA A 37 11.24 9.26 8.32
CA ALA A 37 12.61 8.85 8.01
C ALA A 37 12.79 8.56 6.50
N GLY A 38 11.83 7.92 5.86
CA GLY A 38 11.87 7.63 4.42
C GLY A 38 11.87 8.89 3.56
N VAL A 39 11.04 9.89 3.89
CA VAL A 39 11.02 11.19 3.19
C VAL A 39 12.33 11.93 3.39
N GLN A 40 12.89 11.95 4.60
CA GLN A 40 14.16 12.63 4.91
C GLN A 40 15.36 11.98 4.19
N ALA A 41 15.32 10.67 3.94
CA ALA A 41 16.37 9.95 3.24
C ALA A 41 16.30 10.09 1.71
N ALA A 42 15.19 10.58 1.16
CA ALA A 42 14.98 10.70 -0.28
C ALA A 42 15.54 12.05 -0.81
N GLU A 43 16.40 12.02 -1.83
CA GLU A 43 17.03 13.23 -2.39
C GLU A 43 16.05 14.15 -3.14
N ASP A 44 14.96 13.60 -3.65
CA ASP A 44 13.93 14.27 -4.45
C ASP A 44 12.72 14.75 -3.64
N LEU A 45 12.70 14.47 -2.33
CA LEU A 45 11.63 14.85 -1.42
C LEU A 45 12.16 15.75 -0.31
N SER A 46 11.29 16.56 0.28
CA SER A 46 11.61 17.36 1.47
C SER A 46 10.46 17.30 2.46
N LEU A 47 10.76 16.97 3.71
CA LEU A 47 9.77 16.99 4.79
C LEU A 47 9.37 18.44 5.07
N SER A 48 8.08 18.75 4.89
CA SER A 48 7.51 20.09 5.06
C SER A 48 6.74 20.27 6.36
N ALA A 49 6.14 19.19 6.87
CA ALA A 49 5.40 19.20 8.13
C ALA A 49 5.33 17.80 8.73
N GLU A 50 5.40 17.74 10.06
CA GLU A 50 5.07 16.57 10.87
C GLU A 50 3.87 16.94 11.74
N VAL A 51 2.76 16.23 11.58
CA VAL A 51 1.51 16.51 12.29
C VAL A 51 1.05 15.26 13.03
N ASP A 52 0.74 15.40 14.30
CA ASP A 52 0.23 14.30 15.14
C ASP A 52 -1.00 14.74 15.96
N ALA A 53 -1.55 13.85 16.76
CA ALA A 53 -2.71 14.16 17.59
C ALA A 53 -2.46 15.39 18.49
N GLY A 54 -3.32 16.40 18.37
CA GLY A 54 -3.22 17.67 19.08
C GLY A 54 -2.46 18.78 18.35
N ASP A 55 -1.76 18.48 17.26
CA ASP A 55 -1.11 19.49 16.42
C ASP A 55 -2.13 20.13 15.45
N SER A 56 -1.86 21.36 15.02
CA SER A 56 -2.71 22.05 14.05
C SER A 56 -2.46 21.54 12.62
N MET A 57 -3.51 21.28 11.87
CA MET A 57 -3.44 20.99 10.44
C MET A 57 -2.88 22.16 9.62
N SER A 58 -2.87 23.40 10.16
CA SER A 58 -2.28 24.58 9.51
C SER A 58 -0.79 24.42 9.22
N LEU A 59 -0.07 23.57 9.98
CA LEU A 59 1.34 23.24 9.73
C LEU A 59 1.57 22.75 8.29
N LEU A 60 0.60 22.06 7.68
CA LEU A 60 0.69 21.62 6.29
C LEU A 60 0.70 22.81 5.31
N THR A 61 -0.19 23.80 5.53
CA THR A 61 -0.28 24.98 4.67
C THR A 61 0.88 25.94 4.92
N GLU A 62 1.30 26.14 6.16
CA GLU A 62 2.48 26.92 6.54
C GLU A 62 3.76 26.34 5.94
N GLY A 63 3.89 25.00 5.92
CA GLY A 63 4.99 24.27 5.28
C GLY A 63 4.91 24.25 3.75
N ASN A 64 3.86 24.82 3.15
CA ASN A 64 3.59 24.74 1.71
C ASN A 64 3.62 23.28 1.20
N THR A 65 3.03 22.36 1.94
CA THR A 65 2.97 20.94 1.61
C THR A 65 2.29 20.72 0.27
N GLU A 66 2.90 19.89 -0.59
CA GLU A 66 2.33 19.53 -1.90
C GLU A 66 1.61 18.19 -1.84
N VAL A 67 2.15 17.24 -1.07
CA VAL A 67 1.60 15.90 -0.88
C VAL A 67 1.64 15.56 0.61
N VAL A 68 0.56 15.00 1.13
CA VAL A 68 0.53 14.48 2.50
C VAL A 68 0.52 12.95 2.49
N ILE A 69 1.22 12.34 3.42
CA ILE A 69 1.15 10.92 3.77
C ILE A 69 0.31 10.81 5.04
N ASP A 70 -0.79 10.05 5.01
CA ASP A 70 -1.68 9.86 6.16
C ASP A 70 -1.66 8.41 6.65
N PHE A 71 -1.10 8.21 7.85
CA PHE A 71 -1.16 6.98 8.64
C PHE A 71 -1.70 7.29 10.05
N THR A 72 -2.92 7.79 10.11
CA THR A 72 -3.61 8.16 11.34
C THR A 72 -4.62 7.08 11.79
N HIS A 73 -5.85 7.47 12.10
CA HIS A 73 -6.90 6.58 12.59
C HIS A 73 -8.17 6.72 11.73
N PRO A 74 -8.98 5.65 11.57
CA PRO A 74 -10.24 5.70 10.81
C PRO A 74 -11.24 6.78 11.27
N ASP A 75 -11.18 7.21 12.53
CA ASP A 75 -12.09 8.21 13.07
C ASP A 75 -11.74 9.64 12.63
N VAL A 76 -10.49 9.91 12.23
CA VAL A 76 -10.02 11.25 11.86
C VAL A 76 -9.65 11.40 10.40
N VAL A 77 -9.45 10.30 9.68
CA VAL A 77 -8.96 10.32 8.30
C VAL A 77 -9.87 11.10 7.34
N MET A 78 -11.18 11.07 7.55
CA MET A 78 -12.12 11.80 6.68
C MET A 78 -11.99 13.31 6.87
N ASP A 79 -11.82 13.80 8.10
CA ASP A 79 -11.59 15.21 8.39
C ASP A 79 -10.23 15.67 7.85
N ASN A 80 -9.20 14.83 8.00
CA ASN A 80 -7.88 15.07 7.39
C ASN A 80 -7.99 15.22 5.88
N LEU A 81 -8.66 14.27 5.20
CA LEU A 81 -8.86 14.32 3.76
C LEU A 81 -9.64 15.55 3.31
N LYS A 82 -10.70 15.91 4.04
CA LYS A 82 -11.46 17.13 3.73
C LYS A 82 -10.56 18.36 3.77
N PHE A 83 -9.75 18.50 4.84
CA PHE A 83 -8.83 19.62 4.98
C PHE A 83 -7.82 19.69 3.83
N VAL A 84 -7.14 18.56 3.51
CA VAL A 84 -6.08 18.57 2.48
C VAL A 84 -6.65 18.81 1.09
N ILE A 85 -7.82 18.25 0.75
CA ILE A 85 -8.51 18.49 -0.52
C ILE A 85 -8.90 19.97 -0.64
N ASP A 86 -9.48 20.57 0.40
CA ASP A 86 -9.88 21.99 0.42
C ASP A 86 -8.69 22.93 0.23
N ASN A 87 -7.49 22.50 0.64
CA ASN A 87 -6.27 23.29 0.50
C ASN A 87 -5.44 22.93 -0.75
N GLY A 88 -5.94 22.05 -1.63
CA GLY A 88 -5.25 21.67 -2.86
C GLY A 88 -4.00 20.80 -2.64
N ILE A 89 -3.92 20.10 -1.50
CA ILE A 89 -2.82 19.20 -1.14
C ILE A 89 -3.20 17.78 -1.59
N HIS A 90 -2.33 17.10 -2.33
CA HIS A 90 -2.52 15.70 -2.70
C HIS A 90 -2.36 14.80 -1.48
N ALA A 91 -3.00 13.62 -1.47
CA ALA A 91 -2.94 12.71 -0.33
C ALA A 91 -2.63 11.25 -0.71
N VAL A 92 -1.69 10.64 0.01
CA VAL A 92 -1.39 9.21 -0.02
C VAL A 92 -1.79 8.63 1.34
N VAL A 93 -2.83 7.80 1.35
CA VAL A 93 -3.51 7.37 2.57
C VAL A 93 -3.34 5.87 2.79
N GLY A 94 -2.69 5.52 3.91
CA GLY A 94 -2.57 4.16 4.42
C GLY A 94 -3.47 3.86 5.61
N THR A 95 -4.16 4.86 6.13
CA THR A 95 -5.20 4.68 7.15
C THR A 95 -6.33 3.82 6.60
N THR A 96 -6.82 2.89 7.39
CA THR A 96 -7.90 1.95 7.04
C THR A 96 -9.30 2.51 7.34
N GLY A 97 -10.36 1.73 7.10
CA GLY A 97 -11.73 2.08 7.48
C GLY A 97 -12.53 2.81 6.40
N PHE A 98 -12.13 2.69 5.13
CA PHE A 98 -12.90 3.23 4.02
C PHE A 98 -14.01 2.26 3.60
N THR A 99 -15.25 2.69 3.75
CA THR A 99 -16.44 2.05 3.19
C THR A 99 -16.74 2.61 1.79
N ALA A 100 -17.67 2.00 1.07
CA ALA A 100 -18.11 2.50 -0.24
C ALA A 100 -18.65 3.94 -0.14
N GLU A 101 -19.38 4.26 0.93
CA GLU A 101 -19.93 5.61 1.19
C GLU A 101 -18.81 6.63 1.45
N ARG A 102 -17.77 6.26 2.21
CA ARG A 102 -16.62 7.13 2.45
C ARG A 102 -15.83 7.39 1.15
N LEU A 103 -15.62 6.36 0.33
CA LEU A 103 -14.97 6.54 -0.98
C LEU A 103 -15.79 7.44 -1.90
N GLN A 104 -17.11 7.26 -1.95
CA GLN A 104 -18.00 8.13 -2.72
C GLN A 104 -17.96 9.57 -2.23
N GLN A 105 -17.87 9.78 -0.90
CA GLN A 105 -17.74 11.12 -0.32
C GLN A 105 -16.43 11.79 -0.74
N VAL A 106 -15.31 11.06 -0.73
CA VAL A 106 -14.00 11.57 -1.22
C VAL A 106 -14.09 11.92 -2.71
N GLN A 107 -14.71 11.09 -3.54
CA GLN A 107 -14.94 11.40 -4.96
C GLN A 107 -15.74 12.70 -5.14
N THR A 108 -16.76 12.90 -4.31
CA THR A 108 -17.58 14.12 -4.34
C THR A 108 -16.74 15.37 -4.01
N TRP A 109 -15.89 15.30 -3.00
CA TRP A 109 -15.00 16.41 -2.65
C TRP A 109 -13.98 16.73 -3.75
N LEU A 110 -13.48 15.71 -4.45
CA LEU A 110 -12.51 15.87 -5.54
C LEU A 110 -13.15 16.43 -6.83
N ALA A 111 -14.47 16.31 -6.99
CA ALA A 111 -15.19 16.82 -8.16
C ALA A 111 -15.22 18.35 -8.24
N ASP A 112 -14.93 19.06 -7.14
CA ASP A 112 -14.91 20.53 -7.08
C ASP A 112 -13.76 21.20 -7.87
N GLY A 113 -13.00 20.41 -8.65
CA GLY A 113 -12.16 20.93 -9.73
C GLY A 113 -10.80 21.53 -9.35
N ARG A 114 -10.32 21.35 -8.11
CA ARG A 114 -9.01 21.86 -7.67
C ARG A 114 -7.80 21.07 -8.18
N GLY A 115 -8.03 19.97 -8.93
CA GLY A 115 -6.96 19.13 -9.47
C GLY A 115 -6.22 18.30 -8.42
N THR A 116 -6.78 18.15 -7.22
CA THR A 116 -6.21 17.34 -6.15
C THR A 116 -6.36 15.86 -6.47
N SER A 117 -5.33 15.08 -6.15
CA SER A 117 -5.33 13.63 -6.30
C SER A 117 -5.26 12.98 -4.92
N VAL A 118 -6.02 11.93 -4.72
CA VAL A 118 -6.01 11.11 -3.50
C VAL A 118 -5.80 9.65 -3.87
N LEU A 119 -4.81 9.02 -3.27
CA LEU A 119 -4.62 7.59 -3.34
C LEU A 119 -4.88 6.97 -1.97
N ILE A 120 -5.77 5.98 -1.93
CA ILE A 120 -6.08 5.19 -0.74
C ILE A 120 -5.66 3.76 -1.02
N ALA A 121 -4.72 3.21 -0.26
CA ALA A 121 -4.30 1.83 -0.44
C ALA A 121 -4.32 1.05 0.88
N PRO A 122 -4.90 -0.15 0.89
CA PRO A 122 -4.93 -1.00 2.07
C PRO A 122 -3.57 -1.63 2.37
N ASN A 123 -2.66 -1.61 1.41
CA ASN A 123 -1.30 -2.13 1.55
C ASN A 123 -0.33 -1.37 0.63
N PHE A 124 0.80 -0.96 1.18
CA PHE A 124 1.89 -0.28 0.47
C PHE A 124 3.15 -1.15 0.32
N ALA A 125 3.17 -2.37 0.84
CA ALA A 125 4.26 -3.30 0.58
C ALA A 125 4.20 -3.75 -0.89
N ILE A 126 5.13 -3.27 -1.71
CA ILE A 126 5.18 -3.56 -3.16
C ILE A 126 5.15 -5.07 -3.42
N GLY A 127 5.93 -5.85 -2.65
CA GLY A 127 5.94 -7.30 -2.79
C GLY A 127 4.58 -7.95 -2.50
N ALA A 128 3.78 -7.43 -1.55
CA ALA A 128 2.43 -7.93 -1.30
C ALA A 128 1.49 -7.62 -2.47
N VAL A 129 1.59 -6.44 -3.05
CA VAL A 129 0.78 -6.04 -4.21
C VAL A 129 1.15 -6.88 -5.45
N LEU A 130 2.45 -7.07 -5.70
CA LEU A 130 2.94 -7.93 -6.78
C LEU A 130 2.50 -9.38 -6.59
N SER A 131 2.57 -9.92 -5.36
CA SER A 131 2.14 -11.30 -5.10
C SER A 131 0.65 -11.51 -5.37
N MET A 132 -0.21 -10.55 -5.04
CA MET A 132 -1.64 -10.57 -5.40
C MET A 132 -1.86 -10.53 -6.92
N HIS A 133 -1.12 -9.67 -7.63
CA HIS A 133 -1.19 -9.55 -9.07
C HIS A 133 -0.75 -10.85 -9.77
N PHE A 134 0.39 -11.42 -9.38
CA PHE A 134 0.89 -12.68 -9.94
C PHE A 134 -0.05 -13.85 -9.62
N ALA A 135 -0.63 -13.87 -8.42
CA ALA A 135 -1.61 -14.89 -8.04
C ALA A 135 -2.86 -14.82 -8.93
N LYS A 136 -3.38 -13.62 -9.20
CA LYS A 136 -4.48 -13.41 -10.13
C LYS A 136 -4.15 -13.94 -11.53
N GLN A 137 -2.93 -13.70 -12.03
CA GLN A 137 -2.50 -14.17 -13.35
C GLN A 137 -2.27 -15.69 -13.40
N ALA A 138 -1.73 -16.28 -12.33
CA ALA A 138 -1.45 -17.72 -12.26
C ALA A 138 -2.73 -18.57 -12.09
N ALA A 139 -3.71 -18.05 -11.35
CA ALA A 139 -4.90 -18.79 -10.91
C ALA A 139 -5.65 -19.58 -12.00
N PRO A 140 -5.82 -19.08 -13.25
CA PRO A 140 -6.52 -19.82 -14.29
C PRO A 140 -5.81 -21.08 -14.80
N PHE A 141 -4.53 -21.25 -14.51
CA PHE A 141 -3.69 -22.34 -15.04
C PHE A 141 -3.58 -23.54 -14.10
N PHE A 142 -4.13 -23.44 -12.88
CA PHE A 142 -4.01 -24.48 -11.85
C PHE A 142 -5.37 -24.99 -11.41
N ASP A 143 -5.43 -26.28 -11.03
CA ASP A 143 -6.69 -26.94 -10.61
C ASP A 143 -7.13 -26.49 -9.22
N SER A 144 -6.18 -26.11 -8.36
CA SER A 144 -6.44 -25.70 -6.97
C SER A 144 -5.58 -24.52 -6.54
N ALA A 145 -6.11 -23.76 -5.58
CA ALA A 145 -5.41 -22.66 -4.94
C ALA A 145 -5.79 -22.59 -3.45
N GLU A 146 -4.81 -22.32 -2.58
CA GLU A 146 -5.01 -22.02 -1.16
C GLU A 146 -4.15 -20.84 -0.74
N VAL A 147 -4.56 -20.12 0.30
CA VAL A 147 -3.83 -18.97 0.85
C VAL A 147 -3.51 -19.24 2.32
N ILE A 148 -2.26 -19.03 2.73
CA ILE A 148 -1.82 -19.08 4.13
C ILE A 148 -1.30 -17.72 4.52
N GLU A 149 -1.92 -17.07 5.52
CA GLU A 149 -1.43 -15.82 6.08
C GLU A 149 -0.90 -16.04 7.49
N LEU A 150 0.23 -15.40 7.79
CA LEU A 150 0.93 -15.63 9.05
C LEU A 150 1.26 -14.27 9.68
N HIS A 151 0.78 -14.02 10.89
CA HIS A 151 0.96 -12.75 11.59
C HIS A 151 1.32 -12.96 13.07
N HIS A 152 1.73 -11.85 13.69
CA HIS A 152 1.94 -11.77 15.13
C HIS A 152 0.62 -12.01 15.90
N PRO A 153 0.68 -12.46 17.18
CA PRO A 153 -0.51 -12.83 17.97
C PRO A 153 -1.49 -11.69 18.25
N HIS A 154 -1.04 -10.43 18.13
CA HIS A 154 -1.87 -9.24 18.42
C HIS A 154 -2.67 -8.75 17.21
N LYS A 155 -2.69 -9.48 16.09
CA LYS A 155 -3.55 -9.15 14.94
C LYS A 155 -4.99 -9.57 15.24
N ALA A 156 -5.91 -8.59 15.20
CA ALA A 156 -7.29 -8.79 15.65
C ALA A 156 -8.16 -9.53 14.62
N ASP A 157 -7.94 -9.28 13.33
CA ASP A 157 -8.70 -9.90 12.23
C ASP A 157 -8.07 -11.22 11.77
N ALA A 158 -8.89 -12.19 11.40
CA ALA A 158 -8.54 -13.46 10.75
C ALA A 158 -9.69 -13.90 9.86
N PRO A 159 -9.46 -14.16 8.54
CA PRO A 159 -8.20 -13.90 7.82
C PRO A 159 -7.86 -12.42 7.72
N SER A 160 -6.59 -12.13 7.39
CA SER A 160 -6.16 -10.75 7.14
C SER A 160 -6.87 -10.14 5.92
N GLY A 161 -7.04 -8.81 5.91
CA GLY A 161 -7.62 -8.13 4.75
C GLY A 161 -6.87 -8.39 3.44
N THR A 162 -5.53 -8.49 3.48
CA THR A 162 -4.70 -8.83 2.31
C THR A 162 -4.99 -10.25 1.81
N ALA A 163 -5.06 -11.23 2.72
CA ALA A 163 -5.34 -12.62 2.34
C ALA A 163 -6.76 -12.79 1.78
N THR A 164 -7.73 -12.13 2.40
CA THR A 164 -9.12 -12.10 1.90
C THR A 164 -9.19 -11.49 0.49
N ARG A 165 -8.49 -10.37 0.25
CA ARG A 165 -8.42 -9.75 -1.08
C ARG A 165 -7.73 -10.66 -2.10
N THR A 166 -6.63 -11.31 -1.72
CA THR A 166 -5.91 -12.27 -2.56
C THR A 166 -6.83 -13.42 -3.01
N ALA A 167 -7.53 -14.04 -2.05
CA ALA A 167 -8.46 -15.13 -2.34
C ALA A 167 -9.58 -14.70 -3.29
N LYS A 168 -10.15 -13.50 -3.10
CA LYS A 168 -11.17 -12.94 -4.00
C LYS A 168 -10.64 -12.73 -5.42
N LEU A 169 -9.42 -12.22 -5.59
CA LEU A 169 -8.80 -12.04 -6.90
C LEU A 169 -8.55 -13.37 -7.61
N ILE A 170 -8.12 -14.40 -6.86
CA ILE A 170 -7.97 -15.77 -7.36
C ILE A 170 -9.32 -16.32 -7.80
N ALA A 171 -10.34 -16.24 -6.93
CA ALA A 171 -11.70 -16.73 -7.22
C ALA A 171 -12.30 -16.05 -8.45
N GLU A 172 -12.10 -14.73 -8.57
CA GLU A 172 -12.57 -13.96 -9.74
C GLU A 172 -11.92 -14.44 -11.03
N SER A 173 -10.60 -14.69 -11.01
CA SER A 173 -9.85 -15.18 -12.18
C SER A 173 -10.18 -16.63 -12.53
N ARG A 174 -10.72 -17.38 -11.59
CA ARG A 174 -11.16 -18.78 -11.77
C ARG A 174 -12.64 -18.92 -12.10
N LYS A 175 -13.37 -17.84 -12.36
CA LYS A 175 -14.80 -17.91 -12.74
C LYS A 175 -15.01 -18.83 -13.94
N GLY A 176 -15.89 -19.82 -13.77
CA GLY A 176 -16.20 -20.81 -14.79
C GLY A 176 -15.30 -22.03 -14.82
N LEU A 177 -14.24 -22.07 -14.01
CA LEU A 177 -13.42 -23.26 -13.79
C LEU A 177 -14.04 -24.16 -12.71
N PRO A 178 -13.69 -25.46 -12.67
CA PRO A 178 -14.09 -26.35 -11.59
C PRO A 178 -13.63 -25.82 -10.21
N PRO A 179 -14.37 -26.14 -9.14
CA PRO A 179 -13.93 -25.84 -7.78
C PRO A 179 -12.65 -26.59 -7.45
N ASN A 180 -11.93 -26.13 -6.41
CA ASN A 180 -10.78 -26.86 -5.89
C ASN A 180 -11.18 -28.32 -5.58
N PRO A 181 -10.41 -29.33 -6.06
CA PRO A 181 -10.66 -30.71 -5.69
C PRO A 181 -10.40 -30.90 -4.20
N ASP A 182 -11.42 -31.41 -3.48
CA ASP A 182 -11.32 -31.74 -2.06
C ASP A 182 -12.18 -32.99 -1.74
N ALA A 183 -11.54 -34.06 -1.34
CA ALA A 183 -12.17 -35.30 -0.94
C ALA A 183 -12.33 -35.44 0.58
N THR A 184 -12.12 -34.37 1.35
CA THR A 184 -12.23 -34.37 2.81
C THR A 184 -13.67 -34.70 3.22
N SER A 185 -13.89 -35.84 3.83
CA SER A 185 -15.20 -36.31 4.28
C SER A 185 -15.33 -36.30 5.81
N THR A 186 -14.23 -36.20 6.54
CA THR A 186 -14.19 -36.15 8.00
C THR A 186 -13.12 -35.16 8.46
N GLY A 187 -13.41 -34.37 9.50
CA GLY A 187 -12.46 -33.40 10.00
C GLY A 187 -13.00 -32.58 11.16
N LEU A 188 -12.13 -31.84 11.83
CA LEU A 188 -12.53 -30.86 12.84
C LEU A 188 -13.03 -29.58 12.15
N PRO A 189 -14.00 -28.85 12.73
CA PRO A 189 -14.43 -27.55 12.21
C PRO A 189 -13.25 -26.60 12.01
N GLY A 190 -13.15 -25.99 10.84
CA GLY A 190 -12.08 -25.06 10.47
C GLY A 190 -10.76 -25.70 10.03
N ALA A 191 -10.64 -27.03 10.00
CA ALA A 191 -9.39 -27.71 9.57
C ALA A 191 -8.99 -27.36 8.13
N ARG A 192 -9.95 -27.03 7.25
CA ARG A 192 -9.72 -26.60 5.87
C ARG A 192 -9.65 -25.07 5.70
N GLY A 193 -9.46 -24.35 6.83
CA GLY A 193 -9.43 -22.88 6.80
C GLY A 193 -10.81 -22.22 6.66
N ALA A 194 -10.79 -20.93 6.39
CA ALA A 194 -12.00 -20.16 6.05
C ALA A 194 -12.21 -20.19 4.54
N ASP A 195 -13.47 -20.42 4.12
CA ASP A 195 -13.83 -20.29 2.71
C ASP A 195 -14.00 -18.81 2.32
N VAL A 196 -13.29 -18.37 1.29
CA VAL A 196 -13.45 -17.05 0.67
C VAL A 196 -13.72 -17.24 -0.81
N ASP A 197 -14.98 -17.21 -1.18
CA ASP A 197 -15.45 -17.40 -2.56
C ASP A 197 -14.92 -18.71 -3.21
N GLY A 198 -14.85 -19.80 -2.42
CA GLY A 198 -14.35 -21.12 -2.85
C GLY A 198 -12.83 -21.29 -2.74
N ILE A 199 -12.12 -20.33 -2.22
CA ILE A 199 -10.66 -20.42 -1.96
C ILE A 199 -10.43 -20.57 -0.45
N PRO A 200 -9.79 -21.66 0.01
CA PRO A 200 -9.43 -21.85 1.42
C PRO A 200 -8.36 -20.84 1.86
N VAL A 201 -8.58 -20.21 3.01
CA VAL A 201 -7.65 -19.26 3.62
C VAL A 201 -7.31 -19.71 5.03
N HIS A 202 -6.04 -19.94 5.31
CA HIS A 202 -5.53 -20.38 6.59
C HIS A 202 -4.84 -19.22 7.31
N SER A 203 -5.13 -19.06 8.62
CA SER A 203 -4.57 -17.99 9.44
C SER A 203 -3.68 -18.53 10.54
N VAL A 204 -2.40 -18.17 10.52
CA VAL A 204 -1.43 -18.50 11.55
C VAL A 204 -1.17 -17.28 12.44
N ARG A 205 -1.20 -17.47 13.75
CA ARG A 205 -0.84 -16.48 14.78
C ARG A 205 0.27 -17.02 15.64
N LEU A 206 1.51 -16.49 15.47
CA LEU A 206 2.69 -17.02 16.12
C LEU A 206 3.60 -15.87 16.58
N ALA A 207 4.16 -15.98 17.77
CA ALA A 207 5.16 -15.05 18.29
C ALA A 207 6.41 -15.04 17.39
N GLY A 208 6.95 -13.87 17.10
CA GLY A 208 8.10 -13.68 16.19
C GLY A 208 7.73 -13.40 14.73
N LEU A 209 6.49 -13.66 14.32
CA LEU A 209 6.00 -13.28 12.99
C LEU A 209 5.61 -11.78 12.95
N VAL A 210 5.69 -11.19 11.76
CA VAL A 210 5.23 -9.82 11.49
C VAL A 210 4.01 -9.86 10.57
N ALA A 211 4.20 -10.01 9.26
CA ALA A 211 3.13 -10.12 8.29
C ALA A 211 3.65 -10.89 7.06
N HIS A 212 3.11 -12.06 6.83
CA HIS A 212 3.56 -12.96 5.78
C HIS A 212 2.36 -13.57 5.06
N GLN A 213 2.53 -13.92 3.80
CA GLN A 213 1.53 -14.63 3.02
C GLN A 213 2.18 -15.61 2.06
N GLU A 214 1.66 -16.83 2.02
CA GLU A 214 1.93 -17.83 0.98
C GLU A 214 0.67 -18.06 0.17
N ILE A 215 0.81 -18.13 -1.14
CA ILE A 215 -0.24 -18.47 -2.07
C ILE A 215 0.22 -19.74 -2.78
N LEU A 216 -0.54 -20.80 -2.60
CA LEU A 216 -0.23 -22.14 -3.12
C LEU A 216 -1.15 -22.42 -4.30
N PHE A 217 -0.58 -22.84 -5.41
CA PHE A 217 -1.29 -23.36 -6.56
C PHE A 217 -0.85 -24.80 -6.83
N GLY A 218 -1.77 -25.64 -7.28
CA GLY A 218 -1.47 -27.03 -7.59
C GLY A 218 -2.25 -27.54 -8.78
N THR A 219 -1.58 -28.38 -9.57
CA THR A 219 -2.16 -29.23 -10.59
C THR A 219 -1.40 -30.58 -10.61
N GLU A 220 -1.85 -31.57 -11.39
CA GLU A 220 -1.18 -32.85 -11.43
C GLU A 220 0.28 -32.69 -11.87
N GLY A 221 1.20 -33.17 -11.03
CA GLY A 221 2.64 -33.18 -11.30
C GLY A 221 3.40 -31.92 -10.90
N GLU A 222 2.73 -30.78 -10.53
CA GLU A 222 3.44 -29.58 -10.12
C GLU A 222 2.68 -28.72 -9.09
N THR A 223 3.44 -27.90 -8.40
CA THR A 223 2.93 -26.82 -7.53
C THR A 223 3.68 -25.53 -7.79
N LEU A 224 3.00 -24.40 -7.62
CA LEU A 224 3.60 -23.07 -7.61
C LEU A 224 3.32 -22.41 -6.26
N THR A 225 4.35 -21.86 -5.61
CA THR A 225 4.21 -21.08 -4.38
C THR A 225 4.67 -19.65 -4.63
N ILE A 226 3.82 -18.69 -4.31
CA ILE A 226 4.17 -17.27 -4.27
C ILE A 226 4.20 -16.85 -2.81
N ARG A 227 5.36 -16.38 -2.32
CA ARG A 227 5.52 -15.95 -0.93
C ARG A 227 5.96 -14.50 -0.83
N HIS A 228 5.37 -13.77 0.11
CA HIS A 228 5.78 -12.43 0.50
C HIS A 228 5.94 -12.35 2.02
N ASP A 229 7.04 -11.76 2.47
CA ASP A 229 7.39 -11.54 3.88
C ASP A 229 7.62 -10.04 4.13
N SER A 230 6.78 -9.41 4.95
CA SER A 230 7.06 -8.11 5.56
C SER A 230 7.74 -8.36 6.90
N LEU A 231 9.00 -7.96 7.02
CA LEU A 231 9.82 -8.20 8.21
C LEU A 231 9.70 -7.07 9.23
N ASP A 232 9.39 -5.85 8.75
CA ASP A 232 9.07 -4.70 9.57
C ASP A 232 8.27 -3.65 8.79
N ARG A 233 7.96 -2.49 9.42
CA ARG A 233 7.14 -1.43 8.82
C ARG A 233 7.84 -0.64 7.73
N THR A 234 9.17 -0.70 7.63
CA THR A 234 9.92 -0.06 6.55
C THR A 234 9.60 -0.67 5.19
N SER A 235 9.02 -1.89 5.17
CA SER A 235 8.49 -2.50 3.95
C SER A 235 7.44 -1.67 3.22
N PHE A 236 6.75 -0.75 3.91
CA PHE A 236 5.76 0.14 3.30
C PHE A 236 6.39 1.38 2.66
N VAL A 237 7.58 1.80 3.11
CA VAL A 237 8.22 3.06 2.70
C VAL A 237 8.40 3.14 1.17
N PRO A 238 8.95 2.13 0.47
CA PRO A 238 9.15 2.22 -0.98
C PRO A 238 7.84 2.44 -1.74
N GLY A 239 6.75 1.74 -1.35
CA GLY A 239 5.45 1.88 -2.00
C GLY A 239 4.78 3.22 -1.73
N VAL A 240 4.91 3.75 -0.50
CA VAL A 240 4.41 5.08 -0.16
C VAL A 240 5.17 6.16 -0.92
N LEU A 241 6.50 6.10 -0.97
CA LEU A 241 7.30 7.08 -1.71
C LEU A 241 7.08 6.99 -3.22
N LEU A 242 6.84 5.80 -3.77
CA LEU A 242 6.40 5.64 -5.16
C LEU A 242 5.07 6.36 -5.38
N ALA A 243 4.09 6.17 -4.49
CA ALA A 243 2.79 6.82 -4.57
C ALA A 243 2.93 8.34 -4.49
N VAL A 244 3.74 8.86 -3.57
CA VAL A 244 4.02 10.30 -3.44
C VAL A 244 4.56 10.88 -4.74
N ARG A 245 5.50 10.21 -5.40
CA ARG A 245 6.12 10.66 -6.66
C ARG A 245 5.14 10.69 -7.82
N ARG A 246 4.24 9.70 -7.88
CA ARG A 246 3.33 9.49 -9.02
C ARG A 246 1.92 10.03 -8.81
N ILE A 247 1.57 10.50 -7.61
CA ILE A 247 0.19 10.89 -7.27
C ILE A 247 -0.41 11.93 -8.23
N LYS A 248 0.42 12.86 -8.73
CA LYS A 248 0.00 13.92 -9.64
C LYS A 248 -0.33 13.41 -11.06
N GLU A 249 0.13 12.23 -11.43
CA GLU A 249 -0.16 11.57 -12.71
C GLU A 249 -1.55 10.92 -12.71
N HIS A 250 -2.18 10.76 -11.53
CA HIS A 250 -3.46 10.09 -11.32
C HIS A 250 -4.49 11.04 -10.69
N PRO A 251 -5.07 11.97 -11.45
CA PRO A 251 -6.06 12.95 -10.93
C PRO A 251 -7.30 12.26 -10.35
N GLY A 252 -7.84 12.81 -9.27
CA GLY A 252 -9.02 12.29 -8.61
C GLY A 252 -8.71 11.20 -7.58
N LEU A 253 -9.63 10.26 -7.39
CA LEU A 253 -9.49 9.16 -6.43
C LEU A 253 -8.94 7.90 -7.10
N THR A 254 -7.82 7.42 -6.57
CA THR A 254 -7.24 6.10 -6.90
C THR A 254 -7.34 5.19 -5.68
N VAL A 255 -7.79 3.95 -5.86
CA VAL A 255 -7.88 2.94 -4.80
C VAL A 255 -6.97 1.76 -5.15
N GLY A 256 -5.99 1.49 -4.29
CA GLY A 256 -4.97 0.46 -4.48
C GLY A 256 -3.68 1.00 -5.08
N LEU A 257 -2.55 0.41 -4.68
CA LEU A 257 -1.22 0.77 -5.19
C LEU A 257 -0.99 0.22 -6.60
N GLU A 258 -1.75 -0.79 -7.01
CA GLU A 258 -1.64 -1.48 -8.29
C GLU A 258 -1.68 -0.52 -9.49
N ALA A 259 -2.53 0.50 -9.39
CA ALA A 259 -2.68 1.53 -10.44
C ALA A 259 -1.38 2.30 -10.73
N LEU A 260 -0.46 2.34 -9.76
CA LEU A 260 0.82 3.06 -9.88
C LEU A 260 2.00 2.16 -10.26
N LEU A 261 1.79 0.85 -10.37
CA LEU A 261 2.86 -0.11 -10.67
C LEU A 261 2.96 -0.47 -12.16
N ASP A 262 2.08 0.11 -13.00
CA ASP A 262 1.98 -0.17 -14.45
C ASP A 262 1.89 -1.68 -14.76
N LEU A 263 1.20 -2.43 -13.89
CA LEU A 263 0.98 -3.87 -14.05
C LEU A 263 -0.11 -4.11 -15.12
N GLN A 264 0.28 -4.82 -16.17
CA GLN A 264 -0.61 -5.23 -17.26
C GLN A 264 -1.34 -6.53 -16.93
#